data_bb22219325222fea2eb01a8bbf87c8ea
#
_entry.id   bb22219325222fea2eb01a8bbf87c8ea
#
_cell.length_a   1.000
_cell.length_b   1.000
_cell.length_c   1.000
_cell.angle_alpha   90.00
_cell.angle_beta   90.00
_cell.angle_gamma   90.00
#
_symmetry.space_group_name_H-M   'P 1'
#
loop_
_entity.id
_entity.type
_entity.pdbx_description
1 polymer ?
#
loop_
_entity_poly.entity_id
_entity_poly.type
_entity_poly.pdbx_seq_one_letter_code
_entity_poly.pdbx_strand_id
1 'polypeptide(L)'
;SIGVISGGFGFTGLMERPGVERRLYTAGENKSRLDPFSAEKDSDVEWIKSLQLDLHEIFRRYVEQRRGDKFKTEDPRSLMNGDVFLGERALELGMVDSVGDMRSTLRARFGDAVQIKLVNKPKRGLPLLGLLGSRSGGDPLASALSSLENRALWGQYGL
;
A
#
# COMPACT_ATOMS: atom_id res chain seq x y z
N SER A 1 2.39 -9.22 8.59
CA SER A 1 3.08 -8.03 9.10
C SER A 1 2.07 -7.08 9.76
N ILE A 2 1.97 -7.11 11.09
CA ILE A 2 1.06 -6.24 11.86
C ILE A 2 1.90 -5.12 12.46
N GLY A 3 1.92 -3.98 11.79
CA GLY A 3 2.74 -2.83 12.14
C GLY A 3 2.30 -1.59 11.35
N VAL A 4 2.86 -0.44 11.67
CA VAL A 4 2.59 0.83 10.99
C VAL A 4 3.92 1.45 10.58
N ILE A 5 4.01 1.87 9.33
CA ILE A 5 5.17 2.56 8.79
C ILE A 5 4.71 3.80 8.02
N SER A 6 5.45 4.88 8.14
CA SER A 6 5.41 6.01 7.22
C SER A 6 6.83 6.32 6.77
N GLY A 7 6.98 6.80 5.56
CA GLY A 7 8.27 7.17 5.01
C GLY A 7 8.11 8.29 4.00
N GLY A 8 9.19 9.05 3.77
CA GLY A 8 9.21 10.16 2.83
C GLY A 8 10.65 10.52 2.45
N PHE A 9 10.78 11.52 1.60
CA PHE A 9 12.07 12.08 1.19
C PHE A 9 12.14 13.54 1.61
N GLY A 10 13.31 13.99 2.04
CA GLY A 10 13.60 15.40 2.28
C GLY A 10 14.29 16.03 1.06
N PHE A 11 13.84 17.22 0.66
CA PHE A 11 14.35 17.97 -0.50
C PHE A 11 14.87 19.36 -0.12
N THR A 12 15.27 19.55 1.14
CA THR A 12 15.81 20.84 1.63
C THR A 12 16.98 21.37 0.80
N GLY A 13 17.94 20.51 0.46
CA GLY A 13 19.07 20.89 -0.38
C GLY A 13 18.71 21.26 -1.83
N LEU A 14 17.53 20.85 -2.31
CA LEU A 14 17.01 21.28 -3.61
C LEU A 14 16.57 22.74 -3.58
N MET A 15 16.03 23.19 -2.44
CA MET A 15 15.55 24.57 -2.26
C MET A 15 16.69 25.60 -2.16
N GLU A 16 17.91 25.16 -1.87
CA GLU A 16 19.09 26.01 -1.83
C GLU A 16 19.65 26.36 -3.21
N ARG A 17 19.12 25.72 -4.27
CA ARG A 17 19.57 25.98 -5.65
C ARG A 17 18.98 27.28 -6.17
N PRO A 18 19.79 28.09 -6.93
CA PRO A 18 19.30 29.32 -7.53
C PRO A 18 18.11 29.07 -8.49
N GLY A 19 17.11 29.95 -8.43
CA GLY A 19 15.95 29.91 -9.33
C GLY A 19 14.80 29.04 -8.84
N VAL A 20 14.87 28.45 -7.65
CA VAL A 20 13.73 27.71 -7.05
C VAL A 20 13.12 28.59 -5.95
N GLU A 21 11.86 28.98 -6.14
CA GLU A 21 11.08 29.70 -5.14
C GLU A 21 9.89 28.82 -4.71
N ARG A 22 9.76 28.62 -3.40
CA ARG A 22 8.62 27.93 -2.84
C ARG A 22 7.65 28.91 -2.18
N ARG A 23 6.39 28.81 -2.52
CA ARG A 23 5.32 29.58 -1.91
C ARG A 23 4.36 28.64 -1.18
N LEU A 24 4.33 28.73 0.15
CA LEU A 24 3.48 27.94 1.00
C LEU A 24 2.50 28.83 1.74
N TYR A 25 1.21 28.57 1.55
CA TYR A 25 0.11 29.25 2.24
C TYR A 25 -0.68 28.24 3.04
N THR A 26 -0.71 28.38 4.37
CA THR A 26 -1.41 27.44 5.25
C THR A 26 -2.30 28.20 6.23
N ALA A 27 -3.40 27.55 6.60
CA ALA A 27 -4.22 27.95 7.72
C ALA A 27 -4.21 26.80 8.75
N GLY A 28 -3.78 27.09 9.98
CA GLY A 28 -3.52 26.14 11.05
C GLY A 28 -2.03 25.81 11.21
N GLU A 29 -1.53 25.97 12.42
CA GLU A 29 -0.11 25.87 12.78
C GLU A 29 0.55 24.54 12.38
N ASN A 30 -0.23 23.47 12.40
CA ASN A 30 0.26 22.11 12.18
C ASN A 30 0.02 21.57 10.76
N LYS A 31 -0.46 22.42 9.83
CA LYS A 31 -0.80 21.97 8.47
C LYS A 31 0.41 21.65 7.58
N SER A 32 1.57 22.18 7.94
CA SER A 32 2.83 21.95 7.21
C SER A 32 3.80 21.03 7.94
N ARG A 33 3.32 20.21 8.88
CA ARG A 33 4.17 19.20 9.53
C ARG A 33 4.76 18.23 8.53
N LEU A 34 6.01 17.82 8.77
CA LEU A 34 6.76 16.87 7.92
C LEU A 34 6.83 17.30 6.44
N ASP A 35 6.85 18.61 6.22
CA ASP A 35 7.00 19.15 4.89
C ASP A 35 8.35 18.77 4.28
N PRO A 36 8.40 18.09 3.11
CA PRO A 36 9.62 17.54 2.55
C PRO A 36 10.62 18.60 2.06
N PHE A 37 10.19 19.87 1.91
CA PHE A 37 11.04 20.97 1.46
C PHE A 37 11.53 21.87 2.60
N SER A 38 11.22 21.54 3.83
CA SER A 38 11.68 22.23 5.03
C SER A 38 12.56 21.30 5.87
N ALA A 39 13.42 21.87 6.70
CA ALA A 39 14.17 21.07 7.67
C ALA A 39 13.21 20.35 8.62
N GLU A 40 13.49 19.08 8.89
CA GLU A 40 12.71 18.27 9.81
C GLU A 40 12.79 18.86 11.22
N LYS A 41 11.67 18.89 11.92
CA LYS A 41 11.58 19.36 13.30
C LYS A 41 11.37 18.17 14.24
N ASP A 42 12.11 18.12 15.33
CA ASP A 42 11.99 17.06 16.34
C ASP A 42 10.54 16.90 16.83
N SER A 43 9.83 18.01 17.03
CA SER A 43 8.42 18.01 17.43
C SER A 43 7.48 17.33 16.40
N ASP A 44 7.79 17.41 15.12
CA ASP A 44 7.01 16.77 14.06
C ASP A 44 7.33 15.27 14.00
N VAL A 45 8.60 14.89 14.25
CA VAL A 45 9.02 13.49 14.37
C VAL A 45 8.36 12.82 15.59
N GLU A 46 8.36 13.49 16.73
CA GLU A 46 7.69 12.98 17.93
C GLU A 46 6.18 12.81 17.71
N TRP A 47 5.55 13.77 17.08
CA TRP A 47 4.13 13.73 16.76
C TRP A 47 3.81 12.54 15.82
N ILE A 48 4.55 12.34 14.73
CA ILE A 48 4.26 11.22 13.81
C ILE A 48 4.52 9.87 14.46
N LYS A 49 5.56 9.76 15.31
CA LYS A 49 5.81 8.53 16.08
C LYS A 49 4.67 8.22 17.04
N SER A 50 4.15 9.23 17.75
CA SER A 50 2.98 9.08 18.62
C SER A 50 1.76 8.60 17.84
N LEU A 51 1.46 9.22 16.70
CA LEU A 51 0.36 8.82 15.85
C LEU A 51 0.50 7.38 15.33
N GLN A 52 1.73 6.98 14.97
CA GLN A 52 2.00 5.60 14.56
C GLN A 52 1.78 4.58 15.68
N LEU A 53 2.16 4.91 16.91
CA LEU A 53 1.92 4.06 18.08
C LEU A 53 0.41 3.91 18.36
N ASP A 54 -0.35 4.99 18.28
CA ASP A 54 -1.80 4.95 18.45
C ASP A 54 -2.48 4.09 17.37
N LEU A 55 -2.10 4.27 16.11
CA LEU A 55 -2.61 3.47 14.99
C LEU A 55 -2.22 1.99 15.14
N HIS A 56 -0.99 1.71 15.59
CA HIS A 56 -0.54 0.35 15.81
C HIS A 56 -1.33 -0.33 16.94
N GLU A 57 -1.62 0.39 18.02
CA GLU A 57 -2.44 -0.15 19.11
C GLU A 57 -3.89 -0.39 18.68
N ILE A 58 -4.49 0.48 17.85
CA ILE A 58 -5.80 0.26 17.24
C ILE A 58 -5.77 -1.01 16.37
N PHE A 59 -4.72 -1.18 15.56
CA PHE A 59 -4.57 -2.35 14.70
C PHE A 59 -4.40 -3.64 15.52
N ARG A 60 -3.57 -3.64 16.56
CA ARG A 60 -3.43 -4.77 17.49
C ARG A 60 -4.76 -5.18 18.10
N ARG A 61 -5.50 -4.23 18.68
CA ARG A 61 -6.83 -4.48 19.27
C ARG A 61 -7.81 -5.05 18.25
N TYR A 62 -7.81 -4.55 17.04
CA TYR A 62 -8.67 -5.08 15.98
C TYR A 62 -8.33 -6.54 15.65
N VAL A 63 -7.05 -6.88 15.54
CA VAL A 63 -6.60 -8.26 15.31
C VAL A 63 -6.96 -9.16 16.48
N GLU A 64 -6.74 -8.71 17.73
CA GLU A 64 -7.13 -9.44 18.94
C GLU A 64 -8.63 -9.73 18.99
N GLN A 65 -9.47 -8.75 18.68
CA GLN A 65 -10.94 -8.93 18.64
C GLN A 65 -11.39 -9.95 17.59
N ARG A 66 -10.68 -10.04 16.46
CA ARG A 66 -11.05 -10.92 15.36
C ARG A 66 -10.43 -12.31 15.43
N ARG A 67 -9.32 -12.44 16.14
CA ARG A 67 -8.45 -13.62 16.07
C ARG A 67 -7.81 -14.03 17.38
N GLY A 68 -8.10 -13.34 18.49
CA GLY A 68 -7.42 -13.55 19.75
C GLY A 68 -7.44 -14.99 20.27
N ASP A 69 -8.58 -15.66 20.17
CA ASP A 69 -8.82 -17.05 20.55
C ASP A 69 -8.15 -18.10 19.63
N LYS A 70 -7.66 -17.68 18.46
CA LYS A 70 -7.00 -18.56 17.49
C LYS A 70 -5.47 -18.54 17.58
N PHE A 71 -4.89 -17.59 18.28
CA PHE A 71 -3.45 -17.57 18.50
C PHE A 71 -2.99 -18.74 19.35
N LYS A 72 -1.87 -19.36 18.96
CA LYS A 72 -1.27 -20.51 19.62
C LYS A 72 0.04 -20.12 20.31
N THR A 73 0.02 -19.01 21.02
CA THR A 73 1.15 -18.47 21.79
C THR A 73 0.62 -17.81 23.06
N GLU A 74 1.44 -17.81 24.11
CA GLU A 74 1.12 -17.16 25.39
C GLU A 74 1.11 -15.63 25.26
N ASP A 75 1.91 -15.07 24.34
CA ASP A 75 1.95 -13.64 24.04
C ASP A 75 1.65 -13.38 22.56
N PRO A 76 0.37 -13.24 22.17
CA PRO A 76 -0.01 -12.89 20.82
C PRO A 76 0.51 -11.51 20.37
N ARG A 77 0.75 -10.58 21.29
CA ARG A 77 1.22 -9.24 20.96
C ARG A 77 2.65 -9.23 20.44
N SER A 78 3.47 -10.19 20.85
CA SER A 78 4.84 -10.36 20.32
C SER A 78 4.87 -10.64 18.81
N LEU A 79 3.79 -11.23 18.26
CA LEU A 79 3.64 -11.47 16.83
C LEU A 79 3.20 -10.22 16.04
N MET A 80 2.84 -9.14 16.75
CA MET A 80 2.28 -7.92 16.16
C MET A 80 3.28 -6.76 16.17
N ASN A 81 4.53 -7.08 15.83
CA ASN A 81 5.67 -6.16 15.83
C ASN A 81 6.10 -5.70 14.43
N GLY A 82 5.35 -6.12 13.38
CA GLY A 82 5.67 -5.83 11.98
C GLY A 82 6.41 -6.96 11.27
N ASP A 83 6.79 -8.04 11.94
CA ASP A 83 7.44 -9.19 11.33
C ASP A 83 6.57 -9.90 10.30
N VAL A 84 7.23 -10.61 9.38
CA VAL A 84 6.60 -11.41 8.33
C VAL A 84 6.72 -12.89 8.68
N PHE A 85 5.61 -13.62 8.56
CA PHE A 85 5.55 -15.06 8.80
C PHE A 85 5.17 -15.79 7.52
N LEU A 86 5.92 -16.84 7.18
CA LEU A 86 5.59 -17.73 6.07
C LEU A 86 4.36 -18.59 6.43
N GLY A 87 3.67 -19.11 5.41
CA GLY A 87 2.36 -19.76 5.56
C GLY A 87 2.30 -20.85 6.62
N GLU A 88 3.25 -21.80 6.63
CA GLU A 88 3.31 -22.87 7.63
C GLU A 88 3.56 -22.33 9.05
N ARG A 89 4.51 -21.41 9.19
CA ARG A 89 4.79 -20.78 10.48
C ARG A 89 3.61 -19.94 10.96
N ALA A 90 2.94 -19.24 10.07
CA ALA A 90 1.73 -18.48 10.38
C ALA A 90 0.58 -19.39 10.85
N LEU A 91 0.47 -20.60 10.29
CA LEU A 91 -0.51 -21.61 10.70
C LEU A 91 -0.18 -22.19 12.09
N GLU A 92 1.10 -22.49 12.37
CA GLU A 92 1.56 -22.94 13.68
C GLU A 92 1.23 -21.93 14.78
N LEU A 93 1.43 -20.65 14.50
CA LEU A 93 1.17 -19.55 15.44
C LEU A 93 -0.30 -19.15 15.53
N GLY A 94 -1.16 -19.73 14.70
CA GLY A 94 -2.57 -19.39 14.64
C GLY A 94 -2.89 -18.05 13.96
N MET A 95 -1.94 -17.49 13.20
CA MET A 95 -2.15 -16.25 12.44
C MET A 95 -3.00 -16.43 11.18
N VAL A 96 -3.04 -17.66 10.62
CA VAL A 96 -3.91 -18.05 9.50
C VAL A 96 -4.64 -19.34 9.85
N ASP A 97 -5.73 -19.63 9.15
CA ASP A 97 -6.57 -20.81 9.43
C ASP A 97 -6.12 -22.04 8.65
N SER A 98 -5.52 -21.88 7.47
CA SER A 98 -5.00 -22.95 6.63
C SER A 98 -4.01 -22.42 5.62
N VAL A 99 -3.22 -23.32 5.04
CA VAL A 99 -2.36 -23.06 3.89
C VAL A 99 -2.96 -23.82 2.69
N GLY A 100 -3.07 -23.16 1.53
CA GLY A 100 -3.65 -23.75 0.32
C GLY A 100 -3.85 -22.72 -0.79
N ASP A 101 -4.22 -23.20 -1.97
CA ASP A 101 -4.61 -22.32 -3.06
C ASP A 101 -6.09 -21.99 -3.03
N MET A 102 -6.46 -20.84 -3.57
CA MET A 102 -7.82 -20.32 -3.56
C MET A 102 -8.81 -21.27 -4.24
N ARG A 103 -8.45 -21.87 -5.38
CA ARG A 103 -9.38 -22.69 -6.17
C ARG A 103 -9.68 -24.01 -5.47
N SER A 104 -8.65 -24.70 -4.99
CA SER A 104 -8.80 -25.95 -4.24
C SER A 104 -9.59 -25.73 -2.97
N THR A 105 -9.30 -24.66 -2.23
CA THR A 105 -10.00 -24.32 -1.00
C THR A 105 -11.48 -24.00 -1.25
N LEU A 106 -11.80 -23.25 -2.31
CA LEU A 106 -13.18 -22.94 -2.66
C LEU A 106 -13.94 -24.19 -3.11
N ARG A 107 -13.33 -25.08 -3.89
CA ARG A 107 -13.95 -26.36 -4.29
C ARG A 107 -14.20 -27.25 -3.09
N ALA A 108 -13.22 -27.40 -2.22
CA ALA A 108 -13.37 -28.18 -0.99
C ALA A 108 -14.51 -27.66 -0.10
N ARG A 109 -14.70 -26.33 -0.04
CA ARG A 109 -15.71 -25.69 0.82
C ARG A 109 -17.11 -25.63 0.21
N PHE A 110 -17.22 -25.42 -1.11
CA PHE A 110 -18.49 -25.14 -1.80
C PHE A 110 -18.84 -26.17 -2.89
N GLY A 111 -18.01 -27.21 -3.06
CA GLY A 111 -18.19 -28.24 -4.07
C GLY A 111 -17.55 -27.91 -5.42
N ASP A 112 -17.41 -28.93 -6.27
CA ASP A 112 -16.72 -28.82 -7.57
C ASP A 112 -17.41 -27.89 -8.57
N ALA A 113 -18.71 -27.66 -8.40
CA ALA A 113 -19.51 -26.77 -9.25
C ALA A 113 -19.30 -25.28 -8.94
N VAL A 114 -18.44 -24.91 -7.95
CA VAL A 114 -18.19 -23.51 -7.58
C VAL A 114 -17.65 -22.71 -8.76
N GLN A 115 -18.30 -21.57 -9.05
CA GLN A 115 -17.87 -20.65 -10.11
C GLN A 115 -17.22 -19.42 -9.50
N ILE A 116 -15.98 -19.15 -9.89
CA ILE A 116 -15.23 -17.95 -9.48
C ILE A 116 -15.49 -16.87 -10.53
N LYS A 117 -16.27 -15.84 -10.16
CA LYS A 117 -16.57 -14.71 -11.04
C LYS A 117 -15.59 -13.57 -10.77
N LEU A 118 -14.83 -13.15 -11.78
CA LEU A 118 -14.00 -11.94 -11.73
C LEU A 118 -14.90 -10.70 -11.83
N VAL A 119 -14.96 -9.92 -10.76
CA VAL A 119 -15.80 -8.71 -10.68
C VAL A 119 -15.15 -7.53 -11.42
N ASN A 120 -13.82 -7.41 -11.39
CA ASN A 120 -13.08 -6.38 -12.11
C ASN A 120 -12.45 -6.95 -13.39
N LYS A 121 -13.22 -7.01 -14.48
CA LYS A 121 -12.62 -7.17 -15.80
C LYS A 121 -12.07 -5.81 -16.23
N PRO A 122 -10.77 -5.70 -16.59
CA PRO A 122 -10.31 -4.50 -17.27
C PRO A 122 -11.16 -4.34 -18.52
N LYS A 123 -11.75 -3.15 -18.71
CA LYS A 123 -12.45 -2.84 -19.96
C LYS A 123 -11.42 -3.00 -21.08
N ARG A 124 -11.50 -4.07 -21.85
CA ARG A 124 -10.80 -4.19 -23.13
C ARG A 124 -11.45 -3.15 -24.04
N GLY A 125 -10.94 -1.92 -24.00
CA GLY A 125 -11.23 -0.96 -25.05
C GLY A 125 -10.78 -1.59 -26.37
N LEU A 126 -11.67 -1.65 -27.34
CA LEU A 126 -11.32 -2.03 -28.71
C LEU A 126 -10.22 -1.06 -29.17
N PRO A 127 -9.00 -1.52 -29.48
CA PRO A 127 -7.89 -0.64 -29.82
C PRO A 127 -8.18 0.20 -31.09
N LEU A 128 -9.17 -0.22 -31.86
CA LEU A 128 -9.59 0.46 -33.10
C LEU A 128 -10.44 1.72 -32.86
N LEU A 129 -11.21 1.79 -31.72
CA LEU A 129 -12.01 2.99 -31.43
C LEU A 129 -11.17 4.12 -30.82
N GLY A 130 -10.04 3.79 -30.18
CA GLY A 130 -9.07 4.78 -29.69
C GLY A 130 -8.36 5.54 -30.79
N LEU A 131 -8.22 4.94 -31.98
CA LEU A 131 -7.54 5.54 -33.11
C LEU A 131 -8.44 6.55 -33.86
N LEU A 132 -9.77 6.42 -33.78
CA LEU A 132 -10.75 7.30 -34.42
C LEU A 132 -11.28 8.43 -33.51
N GLY A 133 -11.01 8.34 -32.17
CA GLY A 133 -11.57 9.29 -31.18
C GLY A 133 -10.63 10.40 -30.71
N SER A 134 -9.33 10.34 -30.97
CA SER A 134 -8.38 11.36 -30.49
C SER A 134 -8.21 12.54 -31.47
N ARG A 135 -9.24 13.41 -31.51
CA ARG A 135 -9.14 14.77 -32.05
C ARG A 135 -8.77 15.81 -30.99
N SER A 136 -8.14 15.40 -29.90
CA SER A 136 -7.52 16.32 -28.93
C SER A 136 -6.01 16.09 -28.96
N GLY A 137 -5.28 17.07 -29.39
CA GLY A 137 -3.87 17.24 -29.69
C GLY A 137 -2.80 16.66 -28.79
N GLY A 138 -2.83 15.37 -28.49
CA GLY A 138 -1.75 14.64 -27.82
C GLY A 138 -1.02 13.78 -28.84
N ASP A 139 0.31 13.87 -28.87
CA ASP A 139 1.18 13.08 -29.73
C ASP A 139 1.00 11.58 -29.45
N PRO A 140 0.51 10.77 -30.41
CA PRO A 140 0.29 9.33 -30.22
C PRO A 140 1.59 8.56 -29.92
N LEU A 141 2.74 9.09 -30.33
CA LEU A 141 4.05 8.55 -30.00
C LEU A 141 4.41 8.74 -28.52
N ALA A 142 4.11 9.90 -27.96
CA ALA A 142 4.35 10.19 -26.54
C ALA A 142 3.47 9.31 -25.62
N SER A 143 2.21 9.06 -26.00
CA SER A 143 1.32 8.17 -25.24
C SER A 143 1.72 6.69 -25.34
N ALA A 144 2.29 6.25 -26.47
CA ALA A 144 2.84 4.91 -26.64
C ALA A 144 4.13 4.71 -25.82
N LEU A 145 5.02 5.70 -25.81
CA LEU A 145 6.25 5.68 -25.00
C LEU A 145 5.93 5.65 -23.51
N SER A 146 5.02 6.48 -23.02
CA SER A 146 4.61 6.48 -21.61
C SER A 146 3.95 5.16 -21.17
N SER A 147 3.23 4.49 -22.07
CA SER A 147 2.65 3.18 -21.80
C SER A 147 3.69 2.06 -21.74
N LEU A 148 4.77 2.15 -22.51
CA LEU A 148 5.90 1.23 -22.47
C LEU A 148 6.77 1.43 -21.23
N GLU A 149 7.02 2.69 -20.85
CA GLU A 149 7.73 3.03 -19.61
C GLU A 149 6.98 2.54 -18.37
N ASN A 150 5.66 2.75 -18.31
CA ASN A 150 4.83 2.23 -17.24
C ASN A 150 4.86 0.69 -17.19
N ARG A 151 4.80 -0.01 -18.34
CA ARG A 151 4.92 -1.46 -18.37
C ARG A 151 6.29 -1.97 -17.93
N ALA A 152 7.37 -1.27 -18.30
CA ALA A 152 8.72 -1.62 -17.88
C ALA A 152 8.88 -1.42 -16.35
N LEU A 153 8.34 -0.33 -15.80
CA LEU A 153 8.36 -0.05 -14.37
C LEU A 153 7.55 -1.09 -13.57
N TRP A 154 6.35 -1.43 -13.99
CA TRP A 154 5.52 -2.42 -13.29
C TRP A 154 6.04 -3.85 -13.45
N GLY A 155 6.67 -4.16 -14.60
CA GLY A 155 7.31 -5.45 -14.85
C GLY A 155 8.48 -5.78 -13.92
N GLN A 156 9.20 -4.77 -13.36
CA GLN A 156 10.24 -5.01 -12.35
C GLN A 156 9.66 -5.44 -10.99
N TYR A 157 8.37 -5.17 -10.74
CA TYR A 157 7.70 -5.53 -9.49
C TYR A 157 6.83 -6.78 -9.61
N GLY A 158 6.84 -7.47 -10.79
CA GLY A 158 6.10 -8.71 -11.01
C GLY A 158 4.58 -8.54 -11.12
N LEU A 159 4.10 -7.35 -11.49
CA LEU A 159 2.69 -6.98 -11.67
C LEU A 159 2.32 -6.81 -13.15
#